data_70723c5f27e948fed217e83e3ce83ffa
#
_entry.id   70723c5f27e948fed217e83e3ce83ffa
#
_cell.length_a   1.000
_cell.length_b   1.000
_cell.length_c   1.000
_cell.angle_alpha   90.00
_cell.angle_beta   90.00
_cell.angle_gamma   90.00
#
_symmetry.space_group_name_H-M   'P 1'
#
loop_
_entity.id
_entity.type
_entity.pdbx_description
1 polymer ?
#
loop_
_entity_poly.entity_id
_entity_poly.type
_entity_poly.pdbx_seq_one_letter_code
_entity_poly.pdbx_strand_id
1 'polypeptide(L)'
;MLYIAFIKNRPGLATDTDIVAKSRKWWNEGAKPAGLKTVGFYGALGSDTPDVLLFESSNHDDIRTMIEYWREVSFEVHPAVDMAQVFRAQGMKIS
;
A
#
# COMPACT_ATOMS: atom_id res chain seq x y z
N MET A 1 1.75 -9.32 -9.88
CA MET A 1 3.08 -8.79 -9.48
C MET A 1 2.99 -8.16 -8.11
N LEU A 2 4.00 -8.37 -7.31
CA LEU A 2 4.09 -7.78 -5.97
C LEU A 2 4.65 -6.37 -6.04
N TYR A 3 4.06 -5.46 -5.27
CA TYR A 3 4.50 -4.07 -5.14
C TYR A 3 4.68 -3.71 -3.68
N ILE A 4 5.60 -2.79 -3.44
CA ILE A 4 5.75 -2.12 -2.15
C ILE A 4 5.45 -0.62 -2.34
N ALA A 5 4.63 -0.07 -1.47
CA ALA A 5 4.32 1.35 -1.47
C ALA A 5 4.73 1.98 -0.15
N PHE A 6 5.42 3.11 -0.24
CA PHE A 6 5.73 3.96 0.90
C PHE A 6 4.75 5.13 0.89
N ILE A 7 4.06 5.32 2.01
CA ILE A 7 2.93 6.25 2.10
C ILE A 7 3.23 7.30 3.16
N LYS A 8 3.16 8.58 2.77
CA LYS A 8 3.34 9.71 3.67
C LYS A 8 2.15 10.66 3.58
N ASN A 9 1.79 11.28 4.69
CA ASN A 9 0.76 12.32 4.69
C ASN A 9 1.22 13.55 3.91
N ARG A 10 0.30 14.14 3.14
CA ARG A 10 0.52 15.44 2.50
C ARG A 10 0.07 16.54 3.46
N PRO A 11 0.93 17.49 3.83
CA PRO A 11 0.55 18.56 4.73
C PRO A 11 -0.67 19.35 4.19
N GLY A 12 -1.65 19.57 5.06
CA GLY A 12 -2.82 20.39 4.78
C GLY A 12 -3.94 19.76 3.98
N LEU A 13 -3.79 18.54 3.47
CA LEU A 13 -4.83 17.90 2.65
C LEU A 13 -5.77 16.99 3.43
N ALA A 14 -5.39 16.57 4.64
CA ALA A 14 -6.20 15.64 5.43
C ALA A 14 -7.15 16.33 6.41
N THR A 15 -7.09 17.67 6.55
CA THR A 15 -7.81 18.40 7.60
C THR A 15 -9.33 18.36 7.47
N ASP A 16 -9.85 18.30 6.24
CA ASP A 16 -11.30 18.33 5.99
C ASP A 16 -11.86 16.97 5.58
N THR A 17 -11.02 15.94 5.52
CA THR A 17 -11.44 14.61 5.09
C THR A 17 -11.76 13.75 6.30
N ASP A 18 -12.94 13.13 6.30
CA ASP A 18 -13.23 12.07 7.24
C ASP A 18 -12.49 10.79 6.80
N ILE A 19 -11.27 10.65 7.31
CA ILE A 19 -10.41 9.53 6.95
C ILE A 19 -11.01 8.18 7.37
N VAL A 20 -11.71 8.14 8.48
CA VAL A 20 -12.35 6.90 8.96
C VAL A 20 -13.44 6.45 8.00
N ALA A 21 -14.32 7.36 7.60
CA ALA A 21 -15.39 7.04 6.65
C ALA A 21 -14.83 6.65 5.29
N LYS A 22 -13.79 7.37 4.82
CA LYS A 22 -13.13 7.09 3.56
C LYS A 22 -12.42 5.73 3.57
N SER A 23 -11.77 5.38 4.67
CA SER A 23 -11.13 4.07 4.85
C SER A 23 -12.15 2.94 4.85
N ARG A 24 -13.31 3.16 5.49
CA ARG A 24 -14.37 2.16 5.50
C ARG A 24 -14.91 1.89 4.10
N LYS A 25 -15.08 2.92 3.28
CA LYS A 25 -15.48 2.76 1.88
C LYS A 25 -14.44 1.97 1.08
N TRP A 26 -13.18 2.28 1.30
CA TRP A 26 -12.09 1.60 0.61
C TRP A 26 -12.03 0.12 0.94
N TRP A 27 -12.00 -0.21 2.24
CA TRP A 27 -11.79 -1.59 2.68
C TRP A 27 -13.05 -2.44 2.67
N ASN A 28 -14.22 -1.85 2.98
CA ASN A 28 -15.44 -2.62 3.23
C ASN A 28 -16.56 -2.40 2.23
N GLU A 29 -16.56 -1.29 1.51
CA GLU A 29 -17.71 -0.89 0.70
C GLU A 29 -17.42 -0.82 -0.80
N GLY A 30 -16.36 -1.47 -1.25
CA GLY A 30 -16.09 -1.68 -2.66
C GLY A 30 -15.35 -0.57 -3.38
N ALA A 31 -14.87 0.46 -2.70
CA ALA A 31 -14.09 1.52 -3.35
C ALA A 31 -12.74 1.00 -3.84
N LYS A 32 -12.15 0.05 -3.12
CA LYS A 32 -10.89 -0.58 -3.54
C LYS A 32 -11.14 -1.51 -4.73
N PRO A 33 -10.40 -1.37 -5.84
CA PRO A 33 -10.49 -2.33 -6.93
C PRO A 33 -10.19 -3.76 -6.46
N ALA A 34 -10.98 -4.71 -6.93
CA ALA A 34 -10.82 -6.12 -6.56
C ALA A 34 -9.46 -6.70 -6.99
N GLY A 35 -8.85 -6.11 -8.01
CA GLY A 35 -7.53 -6.51 -8.47
C GLY A 35 -6.37 -6.10 -7.57
N LEU A 36 -6.60 -5.22 -6.59
CA LEU A 36 -5.61 -4.86 -5.59
C LEU A 36 -5.76 -5.79 -4.40
N LYS A 37 -4.79 -6.67 -4.21
CA LYS A 37 -4.79 -7.64 -3.12
C LYS A 37 -3.75 -7.23 -2.08
N THR A 38 -4.21 -6.86 -0.89
CA THR A 38 -3.32 -6.46 0.20
C THR A 38 -2.62 -7.67 0.78
N VAL A 39 -1.30 -7.65 0.77
CA VAL A 39 -0.46 -8.66 1.40
C VAL A 39 -0.11 -8.25 2.83
N GLY A 40 0.17 -6.98 3.04
CA GLY A 40 0.45 -6.43 4.36
C GLY A 40 0.35 -4.92 4.35
N PHE A 41 -0.01 -4.34 5.48
CA PHE A 41 -0.09 -2.90 5.62
C PHE A 41 0.37 -2.51 7.03
N TYR A 42 1.47 -1.77 7.11
CA TYR A 42 2.17 -1.52 8.37
C TYR A 42 2.37 -0.03 8.58
N GLY A 43 1.98 0.44 9.76
CA GLY A 43 2.32 1.78 10.21
C GLY A 43 3.66 1.75 10.96
N ALA A 44 4.55 2.66 10.62
CA ALA A 44 5.82 2.77 11.32
C ALA A 44 5.69 3.63 12.58
N LEU A 45 6.41 3.26 13.61
CA LEU A 45 6.46 4.01 14.87
C LEU A 45 7.55 5.09 14.79
N GLY A 46 7.24 6.21 14.15
CA GLY A 46 8.18 7.32 14.02
C GLY A 46 7.51 8.48 13.30
N SER A 47 7.89 9.72 13.66
CA SER A 47 7.17 10.89 13.17
C SER A 47 7.33 11.16 11.68
N ASP A 48 8.45 10.77 11.09
CA ASP A 48 8.71 11.01 9.66
C ASP A 48 8.88 9.72 8.85
N THR A 49 8.55 8.59 9.45
CA THR A 49 8.68 7.31 8.78
C THR A 49 7.42 7.01 7.97
N PRO A 50 7.54 6.61 6.71
CA PRO A 50 6.36 6.29 5.90
C PRO A 50 5.68 5.01 6.38
N ASP A 51 4.38 4.91 6.15
CA ASP A 51 3.68 3.64 6.23
C ASP A 51 4.08 2.77 5.04
N VAL A 52 4.01 1.46 5.21
CA VAL A 52 4.40 0.50 4.19
C VAL A 52 3.22 -0.38 3.82
N LEU A 53 2.89 -0.40 2.54
CA LEU A 53 1.84 -1.26 1.99
C LEU A 53 2.47 -2.26 1.03
N LEU A 54 2.23 -3.54 1.27
CA LEU A 54 2.57 -4.61 0.34
C LEU A 54 1.29 -5.10 -0.33
N PHE A 55 1.27 -5.12 -1.65
CA PHE A 55 0.08 -5.53 -2.39
C PHE A 55 0.44 -6.20 -3.71
N GLU A 56 -0.50 -7.00 -4.22
CA GLU A 56 -0.40 -7.59 -5.54
C GLU A 56 -1.37 -6.90 -6.49
N SER A 57 -0.94 -6.70 -7.71
CA SER A 57 -1.77 -6.18 -8.79
C SER A 57 -1.28 -6.69 -10.14
N SER A 58 -2.19 -6.95 -11.05
CA SER A 58 -1.89 -7.25 -12.45
C SER A 58 -2.32 -6.11 -13.38
N ASN A 59 -2.86 -5.03 -12.83
CA ASN A 59 -3.43 -3.93 -13.61
C ASN A 59 -2.96 -2.58 -13.05
N HIS A 60 -2.18 -1.85 -13.85
CA HIS A 60 -1.68 -0.54 -13.47
C HIS A 60 -2.79 0.50 -13.27
N ASP A 61 -3.93 0.34 -13.92
CA ASP A 61 -5.07 1.24 -13.72
C ASP A 61 -5.62 1.14 -12.29
N ASP A 62 -5.57 -0.04 -11.68
CA ASP A 62 -5.97 -0.21 -10.28
C ASP A 62 -5.02 0.55 -9.33
N ILE A 63 -3.72 0.53 -9.63
CA ILE A 63 -2.73 1.29 -8.85
C ILE A 63 -2.99 2.79 -8.98
N ARG A 64 -3.29 3.26 -10.19
CA ARG A 64 -3.64 4.67 -10.42
C ARG A 64 -4.91 5.04 -9.64
N THR A 65 -5.91 4.17 -9.63
CA THR A 65 -7.14 4.38 -8.86
C THR A 65 -6.84 4.56 -7.37
N MET A 66 -5.94 3.75 -6.83
CA MET A 66 -5.51 3.87 -5.44
C MET A 66 -4.86 5.22 -5.16
N ILE A 67 -3.94 5.64 -6.01
CA ILE A 67 -3.23 6.92 -5.85
C ILE A 67 -4.21 8.09 -5.95
N GLU A 68 -5.14 8.06 -6.89
CA GLU A 68 -6.15 9.11 -7.04
C GLU A 68 -7.17 9.13 -5.92
N TYR A 69 -7.58 7.98 -5.41
CA TYR A 69 -8.53 7.90 -4.31
C TYR A 69 -7.93 8.48 -3.03
N TRP A 70 -6.69 8.12 -2.71
CA TRP A 70 -5.99 8.54 -1.49
C TRP A 70 -5.12 9.78 -1.73
N ARG A 71 -5.73 10.84 -2.24
CA ARG A 71 -5.04 12.10 -2.56
C ARG A 71 -4.49 12.83 -1.31
N GLU A 72 -4.91 12.46 -0.12
CA GLU A 72 -4.45 13.03 1.16
C GLU A 72 -3.02 12.58 1.49
N VAL A 73 -2.55 11.56 0.81
CA VAL A 73 -1.21 11.00 1.03
C VAL A 73 -0.42 11.01 -0.27
N SER A 74 0.90 10.92 -0.15
CA SER A 74 1.79 10.67 -1.28
C SER A 74 2.21 9.20 -1.26
N PHE A 75 2.31 8.63 -2.46
CA PHE A 75 2.73 7.25 -2.65
C PHE A 75 4.05 7.20 -3.39
N GLU A 76 4.95 6.34 -2.93
CA GLU A 76 6.10 5.90 -3.69
C GLU A 76 5.94 4.40 -3.90
N VAL A 77 5.68 3.97 -5.14
CA VAL A 77 5.33 2.59 -5.46
C VAL A 77 6.43 1.95 -6.29
N HIS A 78 6.89 0.79 -5.86
CA HIS A 78 7.92 0.03 -6.56
C HIS A 78 7.51 -1.43 -6.73
N PRO A 79 7.85 -2.07 -7.86
CA PRO A 79 7.80 -3.52 -7.95
C PRO A 79 8.70 -4.13 -6.88
N ALA A 80 8.26 -5.22 -6.28
CA ALA A 80 8.98 -5.86 -5.19
C ALA A 80 9.16 -7.35 -5.44
N VAL A 81 10.18 -7.91 -4.81
CA VAL A 81 10.49 -9.34 -4.84
C VAL A 81 10.51 -9.84 -3.41
N ASP A 82 9.90 -11.00 -3.17
CA ASP A 82 10.01 -11.67 -1.89
C ASP A 82 11.42 -12.27 -1.76
N MET A 83 12.32 -11.54 -1.09
CA MET A 83 13.71 -11.95 -0.94
C MET A 83 13.84 -13.23 -0.11
N ALA A 84 12.97 -13.46 0.86
CA ALA A 84 12.99 -14.70 1.62
C ALA A 84 12.70 -15.90 0.72
N GLN A 85 11.74 -15.75 -0.19
CA GLN A 85 11.44 -16.81 -1.16
C GLN A 85 12.60 -17.07 -2.11
N VAL A 86 13.28 -16.03 -2.57
CA VAL A 86 14.47 -16.15 -3.43
C VAL A 86 15.56 -16.94 -2.71
N PHE A 87 15.85 -16.61 -1.46
CA PHE A 87 16.89 -17.32 -0.68
C PHE A 87 16.48 -18.75 -0.35
N ARG A 88 15.21 -18.98 -0.03
CA ARG A 88 14.72 -20.36 0.22
C ARG A 88 14.85 -21.22 -1.01
N ALA A 89 14.63 -20.68 -2.20
CA ALA A 89 14.82 -21.41 -3.46
C ALA A 89 16.26 -21.82 -3.69
N GLN A 90 17.21 -21.15 -3.05
CA GLN A 90 18.64 -21.48 -3.09
C GLN A 90 19.08 -22.37 -1.92
N GLY A 91 18.13 -22.94 -1.20
CA GLY A 91 18.39 -23.86 -0.10
C GLY A 91 18.66 -23.21 1.25
N MET A 92 18.49 -21.89 1.36
CA MET A 92 18.67 -21.19 2.64
C MET A 92 17.41 -21.27 3.50
N LYS A 93 17.61 -21.35 4.80
CA LYS A 93 16.51 -21.40 5.77
C LYS A 93 16.30 -20.02 6.37
N ILE A 94 15.40 -19.27 5.78
CA ILE A 94 15.01 -17.96 6.31
C ILE A 94 13.82 -18.17 7.25
N SER A 95 14.02 -17.85 8.51
CA SER A 95 12.99 -17.96 9.54
C SER A 95 12.43 -16.60 9.94
#